data_0a7857aced71acbabb6515798f7d4c70
#
_entry.id   0a7857aced71acbabb6515798f7d4c70
#
_cell.length_a   1.000
_cell.length_b   1.000
_cell.length_c   1.000
_cell.angle_alpha   90.00
_cell.angle_beta   90.00
_cell.angle_gamma   90.00
#
_symmetry.space_group_name_H-M   'P 1'
#
loop_
_entity.id
_entity.type
_entity.pdbx_description
1 polymer ?
#
loop_
_entity_poly.entity_id
_entity_poly.type
_entity_poly.pdbx_seq_one_letter_code
_entity_poly.pdbx_strand_id
1 'polypeptide(L)'
;MGSDPDGQIWGQLILIVLLTLINAGFAAAEIAVVSSSRARMQAQADKGDRKAAKLVAIMKDSSHFLATIQVGITFAGFFASASAATTLADKVAPIFGSWSFAHEAAVILVTLILSYFSLVFGELYPKQVALQMTERVAKISVTPISWLATLMRPFVWLLSASTKLLMKLTPMEFSHEGESVTREEMVAMIENGRNAGAIEPDEYQDRKSVV
;
A
#
# COMPACT_ATOMS: atom_id res chain seq x y z
N MET A 1 14.67 -38.27 -13.83
CA MET A 1 13.51 -37.88 -13.05
C MET A 1 12.73 -36.93 -13.92
N GLY A 2 11.70 -37.42 -14.63
CA GLY A 2 10.85 -36.59 -15.47
C GLY A 2 10.02 -35.70 -14.54
N SER A 3 10.21 -34.39 -14.62
CA SER A 3 9.34 -33.44 -13.97
C SER A 3 7.95 -33.55 -14.60
N ASP A 4 6.97 -33.90 -13.80
CA ASP A 4 5.57 -34.00 -14.21
C ASP A 4 5.12 -32.60 -14.70
N PRO A 5 4.80 -32.43 -16.01
CA PRO A 5 4.48 -31.11 -16.57
C PRO A 5 3.26 -30.47 -15.88
N ASP A 6 2.34 -31.28 -15.38
CA ASP A 6 1.15 -30.81 -14.68
C ASP A 6 1.47 -30.36 -13.26
N GLY A 7 2.39 -31.01 -12.56
CA GLY A 7 2.85 -30.59 -11.24
C GLY A 7 3.52 -29.23 -11.24
N GLN A 8 4.24 -28.86 -12.32
CA GLN A 8 4.85 -27.54 -12.46
C GLN A 8 3.82 -26.42 -12.62
N ILE A 9 2.73 -26.67 -13.37
CA ILE A 9 1.67 -25.70 -13.57
C ILE A 9 0.94 -25.40 -12.25
N TRP A 10 0.60 -26.44 -11.49
CA TRP A 10 -0.06 -26.26 -10.19
C TRP A 10 0.81 -25.51 -9.21
N GLY A 11 2.12 -25.82 -9.14
CA GLY A 11 3.07 -25.06 -8.32
C GLY A 11 3.12 -23.60 -8.70
N GLN A 12 3.11 -23.28 -10.00
CA GLN A 12 3.11 -21.94 -10.53
C GLN A 12 1.83 -21.17 -10.19
N LEU A 13 0.67 -21.80 -10.40
CA LEU A 13 -0.62 -21.18 -10.07
C LEU A 13 -0.74 -20.89 -8.56
N ILE A 14 -0.30 -21.82 -7.72
CA ILE A 14 -0.25 -21.62 -6.26
C ILE A 14 0.66 -20.45 -5.91
N LEU A 15 1.84 -20.34 -6.53
CA LEU A 15 2.77 -19.24 -6.31
C LEU A 15 2.14 -17.89 -6.71
N ILE A 16 1.49 -17.81 -7.87
CA ILE A 16 0.81 -16.59 -8.33
C ILE A 16 -0.31 -16.21 -7.36
N VAL A 17 -1.13 -17.15 -6.93
CA VAL A 17 -2.19 -16.90 -5.94
C VAL A 17 -1.59 -16.42 -4.62
N LEU A 18 -0.53 -17.06 -4.13
CA LEU A 18 0.14 -16.66 -2.90
C LEU A 18 0.70 -15.23 -3.01
N LEU A 19 1.40 -14.91 -4.09
CA LEU A 19 1.93 -13.56 -4.33
C LEU A 19 0.81 -12.52 -4.45
N THR A 20 -0.30 -12.86 -5.09
CA THR A 20 -1.49 -11.99 -5.17
C THR A 20 -2.11 -11.75 -3.80
N LEU A 21 -2.18 -12.76 -2.93
CA LEU A 21 -2.66 -12.62 -1.55
C LEU A 21 -1.71 -11.78 -0.69
N ILE A 22 -0.41 -11.93 -0.87
CA ILE A 22 0.59 -11.08 -0.21
C ILE A 22 0.40 -9.63 -0.65
N ASN A 23 0.26 -9.40 -1.96
CA ASN A 23 -0.01 -8.06 -2.51
C ASN A 23 -1.31 -7.47 -1.94
N ALA A 24 -2.37 -8.26 -1.85
CA ALA A 24 -3.65 -7.88 -1.25
C ALA A 24 -3.48 -7.43 0.22
N GLY A 25 -2.66 -8.16 0.98
CA GLY A 25 -2.32 -7.81 2.36
C GLY A 25 -1.60 -6.46 2.46
N PHE A 26 -0.64 -6.18 1.58
CA PHE A 26 0.05 -4.89 1.54
C PHE A 26 -0.86 -3.76 1.11
N ALA A 27 -1.67 -3.95 0.07
CA ALA A 27 -2.60 -2.95 -0.42
C ALA A 27 -3.68 -2.59 0.62
N ALA A 28 -4.20 -3.60 1.32
CA ALA A 28 -5.14 -3.39 2.42
C ALA A 28 -4.50 -2.63 3.58
N ALA A 29 -3.26 -2.98 3.94
CA ALA A 29 -2.53 -2.34 5.02
C ALA A 29 -2.17 -0.89 4.71
N GLU A 30 -1.76 -0.60 3.48
CA GLU A 30 -1.47 0.76 3.01
C GLU A 30 -2.64 1.68 3.28
N ILE A 31 -3.80 1.34 2.72
CA ILE A 31 -4.99 2.19 2.83
C ILE A 31 -5.52 2.23 4.27
N ALA A 32 -5.44 1.13 5.01
CA ALA A 32 -5.89 1.08 6.40
C ALA A 32 -5.05 2.01 7.30
N VAL A 33 -3.74 2.04 7.14
CA VAL A 33 -2.87 2.91 7.95
C VAL A 33 -3.09 4.38 7.59
N VAL A 34 -3.12 4.71 6.28
CA VAL A 34 -3.33 6.10 5.82
C VAL A 34 -4.70 6.64 6.21
N SER A 35 -5.74 5.80 6.18
CA SER A 35 -7.11 6.20 6.52
C SER A 35 -7.44 6.12 8.01
N SER A 36 -6.52 5.62 8.85
CA SER A 36 -6.73 5.52 10.31
C SER A 36 -6.60 6.88 11.00
N SER A 37 -7.48 7.18 11.93
CA SER A 37 -7.40 8.38 12.76
C SER A 37 -6.25 8.26 13.76
N ARG A 38 -5.22 9.10 13.61
CA ARG A 38 -4.08 9.16 14.52
C ARG A 38 -4.50 9.47 15.96
N ALA A 39 -5.44 10.40 16.15
CA ALA A 39 -5.94 10.75 17.48
C ALA A 39 -6.62 9.55 18.18
N ARG A 40 -7.40 8.78 17.44
CA ARG A 40 -8.06 7.58 17.96
C ARG A 40 -7.06 6.48 18.28
N MET A 41 -6.04 6.27 17.45
CA MET A 41 -4.97 5.31 17.71
C MET A 41 -4.13 5.72 18.92
N GLN A 42 -3.86 7.02 19.08
CA GLN A 42 -3.17 7.54 20.26
C GLN A 42 -3.96 7.27 21.54
N ALA A 43 -5.25 7.58 21.57
CA ALA A 43 -6.11 7.31 22.73
C ALA A 43 -6.17 5.82 23.11
N GLN A 44 -6.06 4.91 22.14
CA GLN A 44 -6.00 3.47 22.41
C GLN A 44 -4.61 3.03 22.90
N ALA A 45 -3.55 3.64 22.39
CA ALA A 45 -2.18 3.42 22.85
C ALA A 45 -2.01 3.84 24.32
N ASP A 46 -2.58 5.00 24.70
CA ASP A 46 -2.58 5.52 26.07
C ASP A 46 -3.33 4.59 27.05
N LYS A 47 -4.29 3.81 26.54
CA LYS A 47 -4.98 2.75 27.29
C LYS A 47 -4.22 1.41 27.34
N GLY A 48 -3.00 1.35 26.81
CA GLY A 48 -2.13 0.18 26.85
C GLY A 48 -2.21 -0.75 25.62
N ASP A 49 -2.89 -0.37 24.54
CA ASP A 49 -2.90 -1.17 23.31
C ASP A 49 -1.56 -1.06 22.58
N ARG A 50 -0.76 -2.14 22.69
CA ARG A 50 0.58 -2.21 22.07
C ARG A 50 0.56 -2.11 20.53
N LYS A 51 -0.50 -2.59 19.88
CA LYS A 51 -0.64 -2.52 18.43
C LYS A 51 -0.96 -1.08 17.99
N ALA A 52 -1.83 -0.40 18.73
CA ALA A 52 -2.12 1.00 18.51
C ALA A 52 -0.86 1.87 18.72
N ALA A 53 -0.06 1.62 19.74
CA ALA A 53 1.20 2.31 19.97
C ALA A 53 2.21 2.15 18.82
N LYS A 54 2.36 0.91 18.29
CA LYS A 54 3.19 0.66 17.11
C LYS A 54 2.65 1.38 15.88
N LEU A 55 1.32 1.39 15.70
CA LEU A 55 0.68 2.06 14.57
C LEU A 55 0.91 3.57 14.61
N VAL A 56 0.78 4.19 15.78
CA VAL A 56 1.10 5.62 15.99
C VAL A 56 2.57 5.91 15.63
N ALA A 57 3.50 5.03 16.03
CA ALA A 57 4.90 5.18 15.66
C ALA A 57 5.13 5.14 14.13
N ILE A 58 4.45 4.24 13.43
CA ILE A 58 4.47 4.16 11.97
C ILE A 58 3.86 5.42 11.34
N MET A 59 2.75 5.91 11.88
CA MET A 59 2.08 7.13 11.37
C MET A 59 2.91 8.41 11.57
N LYS A 60 3.91 8.40 12.47
CA LYS A 60 4.87 9.50 12.62
C LYS A 60 5.88 9.56 11.47
N ASP A 61 6.22 8.41 10.90
CA ASP A 61 7.13 8.29 9.74
C ASP A 61 6.41 7.57 8.58
N SER A 62 5.33 8.20 8.12
CA SER A 62 4.48 7.66 7.07
C SER A 62 5.22 7.46 5.75
N SER A 63 6.19 8.34 5.44
CA SER A 63 6.96 8.24 4.19
C SER A 63 7.78 6.96 4.11
N HIS A 64 8.48 6.58 5.18
CA HIS A 64 9.24 5.34 5.23
C HIS A 64 8.33 4.10 5.18
N PHE A 65 7.18 4.16 5.85
CA PHE A 65 6.18 3.11 5.83
C PHE A 65 5.61 2.91 4.42
N LEU A 66 5.17 3.98 3.74
CA LEU A 66 4.63 3.91 2.39
C LEU A 66 5.68 3.38 1.39
N ALA A 67 6.93 3.84 1.48
CA ALA A 67 8.01 3.33 0.65
C ALA A 67 8.23 1.82 0.86
N THR A 68 8.17 1.34 2.10
CA THR A 68 8.32 -0.09 2.41
C THR A 68 7.20 -0.93 1.79
N ILE A 69 5.96 -0.49 1.93
CA ILE A 69 4.80 -1.19 1.35
C ILE A 69 4.87 -1.16 -0.17
N GLN A 70 5.19 -0.01 -0.77
CA GLN A 70 5.30 0.12 -2.22
C GLN A 70 6.35 -0.83 -2.80
N VAL A 71 7.48 -1.00 -2.11
CA VAL A 71 8.50 -2.00 -2.47
C VAL A 71 7.92 -3.41 -2.40
N GLY A 72 7.18 -3.73 -1.34
CA GLY A 72 6.53 -5.05 -1.18
C GLY A 72 5.54 -5.36 -2.29
N ILE A 73 4.65 -4.41 -2.61
CA ILE A 73 3.67 -4.49 -3.70
C ILE A 73 4.38 -4.70 -5.05
N THR A 74 5.39 -3.88 -5.32
CA THR A 74 6.14 -3.92 -6.58
C THR A 74 6.86 -5.27 -6.76
N PHE A 75 7.54 -5.76 -5.74
CA PHE A 75 8.21 -7.06 -5.81
C PHE A 75 7.21 -8.21 -5.97
N ALA A 76 6.14 -8.24 -5.20
CA ALA A 76 5.11 -9.27 -5.33
C ALA A 76 4.53 -9.31 -6.75
N GLY A 77 4.22 -8.14 -7.32
CA GLY A 77 3.74 -7.99 -8.69
C GLY A 77 4.75 -8.46 -9.75
N PHE A 78 6.02 -8.05 -9.63
CA PHE A 78 7.06 -8.47 -10.57
C PHE A 78 7.33 -9.98 -10.51
N PHE A 79 7.41 -10.56 -9.31
CA PHE A 79 7.61 -12.00 -9.17
C PHE A 79 6.42 -12.79 -9.71
N ALA A 80 5.19 -12.34 -9.50
CA ALA A 80 4.00 -12.95 -10.05
C ALA A 80 4.02 -12.90 -11.59
N SER A 81 4.31 -11.72 -12.18
CA SER A 81 4.36 -11.55 -13.63
C SER A 81 5.48 -12.34 -14.29
N ALA A 82 6.69 -12.30 -13.73
CA ALA A 82 7.85 -13.03 -14.26
C ALA A 82 7.61 -14.55 -14.21
N SER A 83 7.05 -15.03 -13.10
CA SER A 83 6.71 -16.43 -12.92
C SER A 83 5.67 -16.90 -13.94
N ALA A 84 4.65 -16.10 -14.18
CA ALA A 84 3.58 -16.39 -15.12
C ALA A 84 4.03 -16.39 -16.60
N ALA A 85 4.83 -15.37 -16.97
CA ALA A 85 5.29 -15.21 -18.35
C ALA A 85 6.10 -16.39 -18.86
N THR A 86 6.92 -17.01 -17.99
CA THR A 86 7.81 -18.11 -18.37
C THR A 86 7.11 -19.48 -18.53
N THR A 87 6.02 -19.72 -17.80
CA THR A 87 5.42 -21.05 -17.74
C THR A 87 4.04 -21.11 -18.41
N LEU A 88 3.21 -20.10 -18.21
CA LEU A 88 1.85 -20.10 -18.75
C LEU A 88 1.82 -19.69 -20.23
N ALA A 89 2.72 -18.81 -20.67
CA ALA A 89 2.78 -18.40 -22.07
C ALA A 89 3.09 -19.57 -23.00
N ASP A 90 4.02 -20.47 -22.61
CA ASP A 90 4.35 -21.66 -23.39
C ASP A 90 3.16 -22.61 -23.58
N LYS A 91 2.25 -22.65 -22.62
CA LYS A 91 1.02 -23.47 -22.68
C LYS A 91 -0.08 -22.81 -23.50
N VAL A 92 -0.10 -21.49 -23.57
CA VAL A 92 -1.09 -20.72 -24.32
C VAL A 92 -0.65 -20.52 -25.78
N ALA A 93 0.65 -20.45 -26.06
CA ALA A 93 1.19 -20.22 -27.38
C ALA A 93 0.62 -21.17 -28.48
N PRO A 94 0.40 -22.49 -28.25
CA PRO A 94 -0.18 -23.37 -29.25
C PRO A 94 -1.59 -22.99 -29.72
N ILE A 95 -2.34 -22.22 -28.94
CA ILE A 95 -3.68 -21.71 -29.30
C ILE A 95 -3.61 -20.77 -30.51
N PHE A 96 -2.48 -20.07 -30.65
CA PHE A 96 -2.23 -19.16 -31.78
C PHE A 96 -1.71 -19.87 -33.06
N GLY A 97 -1.58 -21.20 -33.01
CA GLY A 97 -1.12 -22.00 -34.14
C GLY A 97 0.35 -21.78 -34.49
N SER A 98 0.68 -21.91 -35.80
CA SER A 98 2.04 -21.78 -36.32
C SER A 98 2.42 -20.32 -36.71
N TRP A 99 1.78 -19.34 -36.15
CA TRP A 99 2.08 -17.94 -36.41
C TRP A 99 3.46 -17.55 -35.81
N SER A 100 4.26 -16.79 -36.57
CA SER A 100 5.63 -16.43 -36.15
C SER A 100 5.69 -15.69 -34.79
N PHE A 101 4.63 -14.99 -34.40
CA PHE A 101 4.52 -14.23 -33.15
C PHE A 101 3.59 -14.90 -32.11
N ALA A 102 3.33 -16.23 -32.25
CA ALA A 102 2.42 -16.94 -31.37
C ALA A 102 2.85 -16.89 -29.89
N HIS A 103 4.15 -17.01 -29.63
CA HIS A 103 4.68 -16.97 -28.27
C HIS A 103 4.53 -15.55 -27.66
N GLU A 104 4.91 -14.50 -28.39
CA GLU A 104 4.77 -13.11 -27.97
C GLU A 104 3.31 -12.74 -27.69
N ALA A 105 2.40 -13.17 -28.57
CA ALA A 105 0.96 -12.97 -28.38
C ALA A 105 0.45 -13.69 -27.12
N ALA A 106 0.93 -14.90 -26.86
CA ALA A 106 0.61 -15.66 -25.65
C ALA A 106 1.13 -14.96 -24.39
N VAL A 107 2.36 -14.44 -24.39
CA VAL A 107 2.95 -13.68 -23.28
C VAL A 107 2.09 -12.45 -22.99
N ILE A 108 1.73 -11.68 -24.01
CA ILE A 108 0.91 -10.47 -23.85
C ILE A 108 -0.47 -10.84 -23.28
N LEU A 109 -1.14 -11.85 -23.83
CA LEU A 109 -2.48 -12.27 -23.38
C LEU A 109 -2.45 -12.74 -21.93
N VAL A 110 -1.51 -13.62 -21.58
CA VAL A 110 -1.34 -14.14 -20.21
C VAL A 110 -1.05 -12.99 -19.24
N THR A 111 -0.16 -12.07 -19.62
CA THR A 111 0.20 -10.90 -18.79
C THR A 111 -1.01 -10.00 -18.56
N LEU A 112 -1.83 -9.73 -19.59
CA LEU A 112 -3.04 -8.91 -19.47
C LEU A 112 -4.07 -9.56 -18.52
N ILE A 113 -4.33 -10.86 -18.70
CA ILE A 113 -5.27 -11.59 -17.86
C ILE A 113 -4.80 -11.58 -16.40
N LEU A 114 -3.53 -11.92 -16.17
CA LEU A 114 -2.96 -11.95 -14.81
C LEU A 114 -2.90 -10.57 -14.18
N SER A 115 -2.56 -9.53 -14.96
CA SER A 115 -2.58 -8.14 -14.47
C SER A 115 -3.99 -7.73 -14.04
N TYR A 116 -5.02 -8.10 -14.80
CA TYR A 116 -6.41 -7.84 -14.43
C TYR A 116 -6.76 -8.51 -13.09
N PHE A 117 -6.48 -9.81 -12.96
CA PHE A 117 -6.76 -10.54 -11.71
C PHE A 117 -5.95 -10.01 -10.54
N SER A 118 -4.66 -9.73 -10.75
CA SER A 118 -3.78 -9.16 -9.72
C SER A 118 -4.26 -7.78 -9.27
N LEU A 119 -4.68 -6.92 -10.20
CA LEU A 119 -5.20 -5.59 -9.88
C LEU A 119 -6.51 -5.67 -9.09
N VAL A 120 -7.45 -6.51 -9.53
CA VAL A 120 -8.76 -6.63 -8.87
C VAL A 120 -8.62 -7.28 -7.50
N PHE A 121 -8.00 -8.46 -7.41
CA PHE A 121 -7.94 -9.26 -6.18
C PHE A 121 -6.73 -8.94 -5.31
N GLY A 122 -5.64 -8.47 -5.90
CA GLY A 122 -4.41 -8.12 -5.19
C GLY A 122 -4.34 -6.66 -4.73
N GLU A 123 -5.22 -5.78 -5.26
CA GLU A 123 -5.13 -4.35 -4.92
C GLU A 123 -6.50 -3.70 -4.69
N LEU A 124 -7.37 -3.62 -5.70
CA LEU A 124 -8.60 -2.82 -5.62
C LEU A 124 -9.59 -3.34 -4.57
N TYR A 125 -9.92 -4.63 -4.63
CA TYR A 125 -10.85 -5.24 -3.70
C TYR A 125 -10.35 -5.21 -2.24
N PRO A 126 -9.09 -5.59 -1.94
CA PRO A 126 -8.54 -5.49 -0.59
C PRO A 126 -8.53 -4.06 -0.03
N LYS A 127 -8.26 -3.05 -0.85
CA LYS A 127 -8.33 -1.64 -0.43
C LYS A 127 -9.76 -1.25 -0.03
N GLN A 128 -10.77 -1.69 -0.79
CA GLN A 128 -12.17 -1.41 -0.45
C GLN A 128 -12.60 -2.08 0.87
N VAL A 129 -12.20 -3.33 1.09
CA VAL A 129 -12.45 -4.04 2.35
C VAL A 129 -11.76 -3.33 3.52
N ALA A 130 -10.52 -2.89 3.33
CA ALA A 130 -9.75 -2.19 4.34
C ALA A 130 -10.36 -0.85 4.74
N LEU A 131 -10.96 -0.11 3.80
CA LEU A 131 -11.69 1.14 4.09
C LEU A 131 -12.89 0.90 5.00
N GLN A 132 -13.58 -0.24 4.88
CA GLN A 132 -14.73 -0.56 5.74
C GLN A 132 -14.31 -1.00 7.15
N MET A 133 -13.11 -1.56 7.31
CA MET A 133 -12.61 -2.12 8.56
C MET A 133 -11.25 -1.53 8.95
N THR A 134 -11.04 -0.24 8.70
CA THR A 134 -9.77 0.48 8.73
C THR A 134 -8.93 0.19 9.96
N GLU A 135 -9.46 0.40 11.15
CA GLU A 135 -8.70 0.21 12.40
C GLU A 135 -8.31 -1.24 12.65
N ARG A 136 -9.21 -2.18 12.32
CA ARG A 136 -8.96 -3.61 12.52
C ARG A 136 -7.87 -4.10 11.60
N VAL A 137 -7.95 -3.73 10.32
CA VAL A 137 -6.95 -4.09 9.31
C VAL A 137 -5.60 -3.45 9.66
N ALA A 138 -5.56 -2.16 10.01
CA ALA A 138 -4.34 -1.48 10.42
C ALA A 138 -3.65 -2.18 11.59
N LYS A 139 -4.38 -2.55 12.65
CA LYS A 139 -3.82 -3.26 13.82
C LYS A 139 -3.35 -4.68 13.52
N ILE A 140 -3.98 -5.39 12.59
CA ILE A 140 -3.53 -6.73 12.18
C ILE A 140 -2.26 -6.61 11.36
N SER A 141 -2.20 -5.64 10.46
CA SER A 141 -1.11 -5.45 9.50
C SER A 141 0.17 -4.87 10.12
N VAL A 142 0.07 -4.15 11.25
CA VAL A 142 1.22 -3.43 11.84
C VAL A 142 2.40 -4.36 12.16
N THR A 143 2.14 -5.56 12.62
CA THR A 143 3.21 -6.50 13.01
C THR A 143 3.94 -7.10 11.80
N PRO A 144 3.26 -7.71 10.81
CA PRO A 144 3.94 -8.23 9.63
C PRO A 144 4.66 -7.13 8.83
N ILE A 145 4.09 -5.94 8.74
CA ILE A 145 4.73 -4.83 8.03
C ILE A 145 5.97 -4.31 8.77
N SER A 146 5.93 -4.21 10.10
CA SER A 146 7.12 -3.84 10.88
C SER A 146 8.27 -4.81 10.68
N TRP A 147 7.99 -6.10 10.54
CA TRP A 147 8.98 -7.12 10.24
C TRP A 147 9.54 -6.94 8.82
N LEU A 148 8.66 -6.76 7.83
CA LEU A 148 9.05 -6.48 6.45
C LEU A 148 9.88 -5.21 6.35
N ALA A 149 9.49 -4.13 7.04
CA ALA A 149 10.23 -2.87 7.08
C ALA A 149 11.67 -3.06 7.58
N THR A 150 11.85 -3.91 8.57
CA THR A 150 13.19 -4.24 9.09
C THR A 150 14.01 -5.00 8.05
N LEU A 151 13.42 -5.99 7.38
CA LEU A 151 14.06 -6.77 6.33
C LEU A 151 14.42 -5.91 5.11
N MET A 152 13.50 -5.03 4.71
CA MET A 152 13.67 -4.16 3.52
C MET A 152 14.47 -2.88 3.80
N ARG A 153 14.89 -2.65 5.03
CA ARG A 153 15.61 -1.44 5.46
C ARG A 153 16.77 -1.04 4.55
N PRO A 154 17.69 -1.94 4.14
CA PRO A 154 18.80 -1.57 3.27
C PRO A 154 18.34 -1.13 1.89
N PHE A 155 17.30 -1.78 1.37
CA PHE A 155 16.74 -1.45 0.06
C PHE A 155 15.96 -0.12 0.08
N VAL A 156 15.13 0.10 1.08
CA VAL A 156 14.41 1.38 1.28
C VAL A 156 15.38 2.53 1.50
N TRP A 157 16.49 2.29 2.23
CA TRP A 157 17.55 3.29 2.38
C TRP A 157 18.18 3.66 1.03
N LEU A 158 18.48 2.67 0.17
CA LEU A 158 19.03 2.90 -1.17
C LEU A 158 18.07 3.74 -2.03
N LEU A 159 16.78 3.39 -2.03
CA LEU A 159 15.74 4.15 -2.75
C LEU A 159 15.65 5.58 -2.25
N SER A 160 15.60 5.77 -0.93
CA SER A 160 15.55 7.10 -0.31
C SER A 160 16.79 7.93 -0.62
N ALA A 161 17.97 7.33 -0.64
CA ALA A 161 19.21 8.00 -1.03
C ALA A 161 19.18 8.43 -2.51
N SER A 162 18.68 7.55 -3.41
CA SER A 162 18.52 7.85 -4.83
C SER A 162 17.52 8.98 -5.05
N THR A 163 16.38 8.95 -4.37
CA THR A 163 15.36 10.01 -4.44
C THR A 163 15.92 11.34 -3.94
N LYS A 164 16.64 11.35 -2.80
CA LYS A 164 17.28 12.57 -2.28
C LYS A 164 18.32 13.14 -3.25
N LEU A 165 19.05 12.28 -3.96
CA LEU A 165 20.00 12.70 -4.99
C LEU A 165 19.27 13.39 -6.15
N LEU A 166 18.17 12.81 -6.63
CA LEU A 166 17.34 13.40 -7.69
C LEU A 166 16.71 14.73 -7.25
N MET A 167 16.23 14.80 -6.00
CA MET A 167 15.70 16.06 -5.44
C MET A 167 16.76 17.18 -5.40
N LYS A 168 18.02 16.86 -5.09
CA LYS A 168 19.12 17.85 -5.15
C LYS A 168 19.43 18.33 -6.56
N LEU A 169 19.17 17.52 -7.57
CA LEU A 169 19.36 17.89 -8.98
C LEU A 169 18.19 18.71 -9.55
N THR A 170 17.05 18.70 -8.86
CA THR A 170 15.85 19.45 -9.25
C THR A 170 15.85 20.78 -8.51
N PRO A 171 15.78 21.95 -9.20
CA PRO A 171 15.79 23.26 -8.57
C PRO A 171 14.42 23.59 -7.93
N MET A 172 13.96 22.76 -7.02
CA MET A 172 12.71 22.95 -6.27
C MET A 172 13.05 22.97 -4.78
N GLU A 173 12.56 23.97 -4.08
CA GLU A 173 12.59 24.00 -2.62
C GLU A 173 11.53 23.01 -2.10
N PHE A 174 11.97 21.80 -1.77
CA PHE A 174 11.13 20.84 -1.05
C PHE A 174 11.13 21.24 0.43
N SER A 175 10.24 22.15 0.78
CA SER A 175 10.01 22.51 2.17
C SER A 175 9.43 21.28 2.88
N HIS A 176 10.19 20.74 3.82
CA HIS A 176 9.72 19.81 4.82
C HIS A 176 9.00 20.60 5.94
N GLU A 177 8.07 21.44 5.57
CA GLU A 177 7.09 21.92 6.54
C GLU A 177 6.20 20.72 6.86
N GLY A 178 6.57 20.03 7.94
CA GLY A 178 5.62 19.15 8.63
C GLY A 178 4.36 19.98 8.87
N GLU A 179 3.21 19.36 8.61
CA GLU A 179 1.86 19.90 8.75
C GLU A 179 1.73 20.86 9.95
N SER A 180 2.26 22.07 9.82
CA SER A 180 1.85 23.17 10.64
C SER A 180 0.48 23.58 10.11
N VAL A 181 -0.56 23.15 10.81
CA VAL A 181 -1.93 23.59 10.52
C VAL A 181 -1.89 25.11 10.47
N THR A 182 -2.16 25.67 9.30
CA THR A 182 -2.15 27.14 9.15
C THR A 182 -3.30 27.72 9.95
N ARG A 183 -3.17 29.01 10.31
CA ARG A 183 -4.24 29.71 11.02
C ARG A 183 -5.57 29.60 10.24
N GLU A 184 -5.50 29.71 8.93
CA GLU A 184 -6.63 29.61 8.01
C GLU A 184 -7.29 28.22 8.06
N GLU A 185 -6.47 27.15 8.13
CA GLU A 185 -6.98 25.79 8.27
C GLU A 185 -7.61 25.55 9.63
N MET A 186 -7.06 26.09 10.72
CA MET A 186 -7.69 26.02 12.04
C MET A 186 -9.05 26.74 12.06
N VAL A 187 -9.15 27.91 11.47
CA VAL A 187 -10.42 28.64 11.35
C VAL A 187 -11.44 27.84 10.54
N ALA A 188 -11.02 27.24 9.41
CA ALA A 188 -11.88 26.40 8.59
C ALA A 188 -12.35 25.14 9.34
N MET A 189 -11.51 24.49 10.15
CA MET A 189 -11.89 23.36 10.99
C MET A 189 -12.94 23.74 12.05
N ILE A 190 -12.78 24.90 12.71
CA ILE A 190 -13.73 25.40 13.69
C ILE A 190 -15.08 25.72 13.02
N GLU A 191 -15.05 26.33 11.83
CA GLU A 191 -16.27 26.64 11.07
C GLU A 191 -17.01 25.39 10.59
N ASN A 192 -16.28 24.37 10.12
CA ASN A 192 -16.86 23.07 9.77
C ASN A 192 -17.45 22.36 11.00
N GLY A 193 -16.80 22.42 12.15
CA GLY A 193 -17.30 21.88 13.41
C GLY A 193 -18.62 22.53 13.84
N ARG A 194 -18.75 23.84 13.67
CA ARG A 194 -20.01 24.56 13.92
C ARG A 194 -21.12 24.12 12.94
N ASN A 195 -20.80 24.06 11.65
CA ASN A 195 -21.79 23.67 10.63
C ASN A 195 -22.23 22.20 10.78
N ALA A 196 -21.40 21.35 11.33
CA ALA A 196 -21.72 19.97 11.67
C ALA A 196 -22.46 19.81 13.01
N GLY A 197 -22.73 20.92 13.73
CA GLY A 197 -23.40 20.89 15.05
C GLY A 197 -22.53 20.31 16.17
N ALA A 198 -21.23 20.19 15.96
CA ALA A 198 -20.28 19.66 16.95
C ALA A 198 -19.75 20.74 17.91
N ILE A 199 -19.98 22.01 17.62
CA ILE A 199 -19.53 23.17 18.39
C ILE A 199 -20.74 24.09 18.58
N GLU A 200 -21.05 24.49 19.83
CA GLU A 200 -22.14 25.45 20.13
C GLU A 200 -21.79 26.86 19.66
N PRO A 201 -22.78 27.70 19.30
CA PRO A 201 -22.55 29.05 18.77
C PRO A 201 -21.70 29.94 19.68
N ASP A 202 -21.86 29.85 20.99
CA ASP A 202 -21.13 30.64 21.98
C ASP A 202 -19.65 30.16 22.08
N GLU A 203 -19.41 28.85 22.02
CA GLU A 203 -18.11 28.24 22.01
C GLU A 203 -17.31 28.55 20.71
N TYR A 204 -18.00 28.72 19.60
CA TYR A 204 -17.44 29.14 18.31
C TYR A 204 -16.80 30.52 18.37
N GLN A 205 -17.51 31.48 18.99
CA GLN A 205 -17.00 32.86 19.11
C GLN A 205 -15.73 32.92 19.94
N ASP A 206 -15.69 32.19 21.04
CA ASP A 206 -14.54 32.16 21.95
C ASP A 206 -13.31 31.52 21.29
N ARG A 207 -13.49 30.38 20.65
CA ARG A 207 -12.40 29.68 19.92
C ARG A 207 -11.87 30.44 18.72
N LYS A 208 -12.72 31.16 17.99
CA LYS A 208 -12.30 32.00 16.87
C LYS A 208 -11.47 33.22 17.29
N SER A 209 -11.68 33.74 18.49
CA SER A 209 -10.93 34.88 19.00
C SER A 209 -9.51 34.52 19.48
N VAL A 210 -9.24 33.23 19.74
CA VAL A 210 -7.96 32.73 20.25
C VAL A 210 -7.01 32.27 19.14
N VAL A 211 -7.52 32.06 17.93
CA VAL A 211 -6.77 31.62 16.73
C VAL A 211 -6.44 32.84 15.86
#